data_41aed689c54d690eed6ae6407282cbce
#
_entry.id   41aed689c54d690eed6ae6407282cbce
#
_cell.length_a   1.000
_cell.length_b   1.000
_cell.length_c   1.000
_cell.angle_alpha   90.00
_cell.angle_beta   90.00
_cell.angle_gamma   90.00
#
_symmetry.space_group_name_H-M   'P 1'
#
loop_
_entity.id
_entity.type
_entity.pdbx_description
1 polymer ?
#
loop_
_entity_poly.entity_id
_entity_poly.type
_entity_poly.pdbx_seq_one_letter_code
_entity_poly.pdbx_strand_id
1 'polypeptide(L)'
;MNTNLNKLINRSVLLLFCLISLGVYAHGVDEQTQSFLSLNKGIAFGPFLYVGAKHMITGYDHLLFLVGVIFFLYKTREVIIYVSYFTIGHSATLLLGVMADIHVNAYLIDAIIALSIVYKGFDNLGGFKRFFGKQPNTKAAVLIFGLFHGFGLATKLQEFKFDKEGLFANLLGFNLGVEIGQFLALGLVVLLIAIWRRYDSYLKFSKITNTLLMAAGFLLLGFQLTGYFTS
;
A
#
# COMPACT_ATOMS: atom_id res chain seq x y z
N MET A 1 22.54 -16.90 24.79
CA MET A 1 21.67 -15.85 24.19
C MET A 1 20.26 -16.41 24.05
N ASN A 2 19.28 -15.75 24.65
CA ASN A 2 18.03 -16.29 25.19
C ASN A 2 17.12 -16.96 24.14
N THR A 3 17.03 -18.30 24.16
CA THR A 3 16.12 -19.10 23.31
C THR A 3 14.63 -18.68 23.46
N ASN A 4 14.25 -18.13 24.61
CA ASN A 4 12.90 -17.63 24.87
C ASN A 4 12.62 -16.31 24.13
N LEU A 5 13.57 -15.42 24.00
CA LEU A 5 13.42 -14.15 23.27
C LEU A 5 13.26 -14.40 21.76
N ASN A 6 14.05 -15.32 21.19
CA ASN A 6 13.91 -15.73 19.79
C ASN A 6 12.57 -16.41 19.50
N LYS A 7 12.04 -17.21 20.43
CA LYS A 7 10.69 -17.81 20.31
C LYS A 7 9.61 -16.74 20.39
N LEU A 8 9.76 -15.73 21.24
CA LEU A 8 8.81 -14.63 21.36
C LEU A 8 8.76 -13.79 20.08
N ILE A 9 9.94 -13.44 19.53
CA ILE A 9 10.06 -12.67 18.28
C ILE A 9 9.49 -13.45 17.09
N ASN A 10 9.76 -14.75 16.98
CA ASN A 10 9.20 -15.59 15.94
C ASN A 10 7.66 -15.68 16.04
N ARG A 11 7.10 -15.77 17.25
CA ARG A 11 5.65 -15.73 17.47
C ARG A 11 5.05 -14.38 17.14
N SER A 12 5.74 -13.27 17.46
CA SER A 12 5.26 -11.91 17.15
C SER A 12 5.28 -11.63 15.65
N VAL A 13 6.29 -12.09 14.92
CA VAL A 13 6.35 -11.98 13.44
C VAL A 13 5.27 -12.84 12.78
N LEU A 14 5.04 -14.05 13.29
CA LEU A 14 3.97 -14.93 12.81
C LEU A 14 2.58 -14.33 13.11
N LEU A 15 2.38 -13.75 14.31
CA LEU A 15 1.15 -13.05 14.68
C LEU A 15 0.91 -11.81 13.82
N LEU A 16 1.96 -11.04 13.50
CA LEU A 16 1.86 -9.90 12.58
C LEU A 16 1.39 -10.35 11.19
N PHE A 17 1.93 -11.47 10.68
CA PHE A 17 1.51 -12.06 9.41
C PHE A 17 0.07 -12.61 9.49
N CYS A 18 -0.32 -13.26 10.59
CA CYS A 18 -1.70 -13.74 10.79
C CYS A 18 -2.70 -12.57 10.92
N LEU A 19 -2.33 -11.46 11.56
CA LEU A 19 -3.18 -10.26 11.66
C LEU A 19 -3.37 -9.59 10.29
N ILE A 20 -2.36 -9.64 9.43
CA ILE A 20 -2.47 -9.16 8.03
C ILE A 20 -3.41 -10.07 7.22
N SER A 21 -3.41 -11.39 7.47
CA SER A 21 -4.26 -12.34 6.75
C SER A 21 -5.74 -12.33 7.17
N LEU A 22 -6.08 -11.82 8.35
CA LEU A 22 -7.46 -11.67 8.81
C LEU A 22 -8.17 -10.44 8.20
N GLY A 23 -7.43 -9.53 7.56
CA GLY A 23 -7.95 -8.32 6.92
C GLY A 23 -8.43 -8.47 5.47
N VAL A 24 -8.57 -9.68 4.93
CA VAL A 24 -8.88 -9.93 3.50
C VAL A 24 -10.26 -9.42 3.05
N TYR A 25 -11.10 -8.91 3.96
CA TYR A 25 -12.45 -8.43 3.63
C TYR A 25 -12.57 -6.91 3.32
N ALA A 26 -11.47 -6.16 3.25
CA ALA A 26 -11.55 -4.70 3.17
C ALA A 26 -10.91 -4.13 1.89
N HIS A 27 -11.36 -4.54 0.71
CA HIS A 27 -11.08 -3.81 -0.52
C HIS A 27 -12.28 -2.95 -0.90
N GLY A 28 -12.21 -1.71 -0.52
CA GLY A 28 -13.19 -0.70 -0.89
C GLY A 28 -13.27 0.35 0.20
N VAL A 29 -13.83 1.50 -0.13
CA VAL A 29 -14.34 2.41 0.88
C VAL A 29 -15.57 1.69 1.44
N ASP A 30 -15.52 1.25 2.70
CA ASP A 30 -16.58 0.47 3.33
C ASP A 30 -17.92 1.25 3.35
N GLU A 31 -19.06 0.55 3.43
CA GLU A 31 -20.39 1.17 3.46
C GLU A 31 -20.52 2.22 4.58
N GLN A 32 -19.81 2.04 5.68
CA GLN A 32 -19.77 3.02 6.77
C GLN A 32 -19.10 4.32 6.35
N THR A 33 -18.00 4.22 5.62
CA THR A 33 -17.29 5.39 5.07
C THR A 33 -18.13 6.07 3.99
N GLN A 34 -18.84 5.30 3.16
CA GLN A 34 -19.79 5.85 2.19
C GLN A 34 -20.91 6.64 2.88
N SER A 35 -21.53 6.04 3.89
CA SER A 35 -22.57 6.70 4.68
C SER A 35 -22.04 7.95 5.36
N PHE A 36 -20.84 7.89 5.94
CA PHE A 36 -20.16 9.02 6.57
C PHE A 36 -19.93 10.17 5.59
N LEU A 37 -19.44 9.90 4.38
CA LEU A 37 -19.21 10.92 3.36
C LEU A 37 -20.53 11.49 2.80
N SER A 38 -21.56 10.67 2.64
CA SER A 38 -22.86 11.11 2.13
C SER A 38 -23.60 12.09 3.07
N LEU A 39 -23.31 12.03 4.36
CA LEU A 39 -23.82 12.95 5.37
C LEU A 39 -23.09 14.32 5.35
N ASN A 40 -21.91 14.40 4.73
CA ASN A 40 -21.08 15.59 4.67
C ASN A 40 -21.14 16.20 3.26
N LYS A 41 -22.17 17.00 2.99
CA LYS A 41 -22.37 17.67 1.68
C LYS A 41 -21.50 18.94 1.58
N GLY A 42 -21.20 19.37 0.35
CA GLY A 42 -20.42 20.57 0.06
C GLY A 42 -18.95 20.43 0.44
N ILE A 43 -18.35 21.48 0.97
CA ILE A 43 -16.94 21.48 1.41
C ILE A 43 -16.80 20.75 2.74
N ALA A 44 -16.30 19.52 2.70
CA ALA A 44 -16.13 18.64 3.85
C ALA A 44 -14.66 18.19 4.01
N PHE A 45 -13.73 19.14 4.00
CA PHE A 45 -12.29 18.91 4.03
C PHE A 45 -11.84 17.97 5.17
N GLY A 46 -12.32 18.18 6.40
CA GLY A 46 -11.97 17.36 7.57
C GLY A 46 -12.41 15.89 7.45
N PRO A 47 -13.69 15.60 7.13
CA PRO A 47 -14.18 14.27 6.83
C PRO A 47 -13.35 13.54 5.74
N PHE A 48 -13.03 14.22 4.64
CA PHE A 48 -12.21 13.64 3.58
C PHE A 48 -10.77 13.38 4.02
N LEU A 49 -10.16 14.28 4.80
CA LEU A 49 -8.84 14.07 5.42
C LEU A 49 -8.84 12.82 6.29
N TYR A 50 -9.85 12.66 7.14
CA TYR A 50 -9.96 11.46 7.99
C TYR A 50 -10.08 10.17 7.14
N VAL A 51 -10.90 10.18 6.09
CA VAL A 51 -11.08 9.02 5.22
C VAL A 51 -9.80 8.68 4.46
N GLY A 52 -9.07 9.69 3.98
CA GLY A 52 -7.76 9.49 3.34
C GLY A 52 -6.74 8.85 4.28
N ALA A 53 -6.65 9.34 5.52
CA ALA A 53 -5.77 8.76 6.54
C ALA A 53 -6.18 7.32 6.91
N LYS A 54 -7.48 7.08 7.12
CA LYS A 54 -8.04 5.75 7.38
C LYS A 54 -7.69 4.78 6.24
N HIS A 55 -7.93 5.18 4.99
CA HIS A 55 -7.63 4.37 3.82
C HIS A 55 -6.17 3.91 3.79
N MET A 56 -5.23 4.83 4.02
CA MET A 56 -3.81 4.52 3.98
C MET A 56 -3.35 3.60 5.12
N ILE A 57 -3.95 3.73 6.31
CA ILE A 57 -3.62 2.89 7.47
C ILE A 57 -4.25 1.50 7.34
N THR A 58 -5.42 1.37 6.72
CA THR A 58 -6.16 0.10 6.60
C THR A 58 -5.92 -0.62 5.27
N GLY A 59 -5.37 0.06 4.27
CA GLY A 59 -5.03 -0.51 2.95
C GLY A 59 -3.82 -1.44 3.03
N TYR A 60 -4.05 -2.73 3.23
CA TYR A 60 -2.97 -3.72 3.39
C TYR A 60 -2.12 -3.90 2.12
N ASP A 61 -2.65 -3.67 0.94
CA ASP A 61 -1.94 -3.65 -0.33
C ASP A 61 -0.82 -2.58 -0.33
N HIS A 62 -1.17 -1.35 0.07
CA HIS A 62 -0.21 -0.26 0.25
C HIS A 62 0.84 -0.60 1.31
N LEU A 63 0.39 -1.14 2.47
CA LEU A 63 1.29 -1.51 3.55
C LEU A 63 2.25 -2.62 3.15
N LEU A 64 1.78 -3.69 2.48
CA LEU A 64 2.61 -4.78 1.99
C LEU A 64 3.64 -4.29 0.97
N PHE A 65 3.23 -3.46 0.02
CA PHE A 65 4.14 -2.87 -0.94
C PHE A 65 5.21 -2.01 -0.26
N LEU A 66 4.81 -1.10 0.64
CA LEU A 66 5.74 -0.24 1.38
C LEU A 66 6.69 -1.03 2.27
N VAL A 67 6.20 -2.07 2.97
CA VAL A 67 7.06 -3.00 3.72
C VAL A 67 8.11 -3.61 2.80
N GLY A 68 7.72 -4.06 1.62
CA GLY A 68 8.66 -4.58 0.62
C GLY A 68 9.69 -3.54 0.20
N VAL A 69 9.25 -2.29 -0.08
CA VAL A 69 10.14 -1.20 -0.50
C VAL A 69 11.18 -0.87 0.57
N ILE A 70 10.76 -0.72 1.83
CA ILE A 70 11.66 -0.30 2.92
C ILE A 70 12.47 -1.44 3.53
N PHE A 71 12.15 -2.69 3.22
CA PHE A 71 12.75 -3.86 3.87
C PHE A 71 14.28 -3.79 3.91
N PHE A 72 14.93 -3.46 2.80
CA PHE A 72 16.38 -3.32 2.70
C PHE A 72 16.88 -1.87 2.64
N LEU A 73 16.04 -0.88 2.91
CA LEU A 73 16.47 0.52 3.02
C LEU A 73 16.94 0.80 4.45
N TYR A 74 18.22 1.09 4.62
CA TYR A 74 18.83 1.32 5.93
C TYR A 74 18.88 2.80 6.32
N LYS A 75 18.84 3.71 5.33
CA LYS A 75 18.97 5.14 5.56
C LYS A 75 17.59 5.80 5.51
N THR A 76 17.25 6.53 6.57
CA THR A 76 15.98 7.31 6.64
C THR A 76 15.78 8.21 5.43
N ARG A 77 16.86 8.84 4.93
CA ARG A 77 16.79 9.67 3.72
C ARG A 77 16.30 8.88 2.49
N GLU A 78 16.77 7.64 2.32
CA GLU A 78 16.32 6.79 1.22
C GLU A 78 14.85 6.44 1.37
N VAL A 79 14.41 6.07 2.58
CA VAL A 79 13.01 5.79 2.87
C VAL A 79 12.13 6.98 2.48
N ILE A 80 12.47 8.20 2.91
CA ILE A 80 11.73 9.42 2.57
C ILE A 80 11.66 9.59 1.04
N ILE A 81 12.78 9.45 0.32
CA ILE A 81 12.83 9.59 -1.13
C ILE A 81 11.88 8.60 -1.83
N TYR A 82 11.92 7.31 -1.47
CA TYR A 82 11.06 6.30 -2.09
C TYR A 82 9.59 6.54 -1.80
N VAL A 83 9.28 6.92 -0.57
CA VAL A 83 7.92 7.27 -0.16
C VAL A 83 7.41 8.49 -0.94
N SER A 84 8.24 9.53 -1.10
CA SER A 84 7.88 10.71 -1.89
C SER A 84 7.59 10.35 -3.36
N TYR A 85 8.37 9.47 -3.99
CA TYR A 85 8.09 9.01 -5.35
C TYR A 85 6.73 8.29 -5.44
N PHE A 86 6.42 7.44 -4.46
CA PHE A 86 5.12 6.77 -4.39
C PHE A 86 3.98 7.79 -4.23
N THR A 87 4.10 8.69 -3.25
CA THR A 87 3.07 9.72 -2.96
C THR A 87 2.83 10.63 -4.15
N ILE A 88 3.89 11.09 -4.83
CA ILE A 88 3.75 11.93 -6.03
C ILE A 88 2.96 11.20 -7.12
N GLY A 89 3.31 9.93 -7.41
CA GLY A 89 2.58 9.13 -8.38
C GLY A 89 1.12 8.92 -7.99
N HIS A 90 0.89 8.53 -6.73
CA HIS A 90 -0.44 8.28 -6.19
C HIS A 90 -1.33 9.53 -6.23
N SER A 91 -0.86 10.65 -5.70
CA SER A 91 -1.62 11.90 -5.65
C SER A 91 -1.93 12.45 -7.04
N ALA A 92 -0.96 12.37 -7.97
CA ALA A 92 -1.15 12.85 -9.33
C ALA A 92 -2.30 12.09 -10.04
N THR A 93 -2.32 10.76 -9.96
CA THR A 93 -3.34 9.96 -10.65
C THR A 93 -4.66 9.90 -9.90
N LEU A 94 -4.66 10.02 -8.58
CA LEU A 94 -5.90 10.20 -7.82
C LEU A 94 -6.62 11.47 -8.23
N LEU A 95 -5.93 12.61 -8.22
CA LEU A 95 -6.52 13.90 -8.61
C LEU A 95 -6.94 13.87 -10.09
N LEU A 96 -6.06 13.42 -10.98
CA LEU A 96 -6.35 13.34 -12.41
C LEU A 96 -7.53 12.41 -12.68
N GLY A 97 -7.55 11.22 -12.10
CA GLY A 97 -8.59 10.22 -12.29
C GLY A 97 -9.96 10.74 -11.90
N VAL A 98 -10.09 11.33 -10.70
CA VAL A 98 -11.37 11.85 -10.22
C VAL A 98 -11.78 13.12 -10.96
N MET A 99 -10.87 14.08 -11.20
CA MET A 99 -11.22 15.36 -11.83
C MET A 99 -11.52 15.23 -13.33
N ALA A 100 -10.81 14.34 -14.02
CA ALA A 100 -11.02 14.09 -15.45
C ALA A 100 -12.04 12.97 -15.73
N ASP A 101 -12.68 12.43 -14.68
CA ASP A 101 -13.71 11.37 -14.75
C ASP A 101 -13.20 10.13 -15.52
N ILE A 102 -11.94 9.75 -15.27
CA ILE A 102 -11.29 8.60 -15.92
C ILE A 102 -11.70 7.32 -15.22
N HIS A 103 -12.51 6.51 -15.87
CA HIS A 103 -12.95 5.22 -15.36
C HIS A 103 -12.06 4.10 -15.89
N VAL A 104 -11.54 3.28 -14.98
CA VAL A 104 -10.75 2.08 -15.29
C VAL A 104 -11.37 0.88 -14.59
N ASN A 105 -11.11 -0.31 -15.08
CA ASN A 105 -11.60 -1.51 -14.41
C ASN A 105 -10.87 -1.71 -13.08
N ALA A 106 -11.61 -1.69 -11.95
CA ALA A 106 -11.06 -1.79 -10.61
C ALA A 106 -10.25 -3.08 -10.40
N TYR A 107 -10.75 -4.21 -10.89
CA TYR A 107 -10.07 -5.50 -10.78
C TYR A 107 -8.71 -5.51 -11.48
N LEU A 108 -8.63 -4.92 -12.69
CA LEU A 108 -7.36 -4.86 -13.43
C LEU A 108 -6.34 -3.97 -12.74
N ILE A 109 -6.77 -2.83 -12.20
CA ILE A 109 -5.86 -1.95 -11.45
C ILE A 109 -5.42 -2.62 -10.15
N ASP A 110 -6.33 -3.22 -9.39
CA ASP A 110 -5.98 -3.93 -8.15
C ASP A 110 -5.08 -5.14 -8.44
N ALA A 111 -5.22 -5.80 -9.60
CA ALA A 111 -4.30 -6.85 -10.05
C ALA A 111 -2.88 -6.29 -10.30
N ILE A 112 -2.74 -5.10 -10.91
CA ILE A 112 -1.44 -4.44 -11.09
C ILE A 112 -0.85 -4.01 -9.73
N ILE A 113 -1.69 -3.54 -8.81
CA ILE A 113 -1.30 -3.23 -7.43
C ILE A 113 -0.75 -4.48 -6.73
N ALA A 114 -1.46 -5.61 -6.82
CA ALA A 114 -0.98 -6.89 -6.30
C ALA A 114 0.34 -7.35 -6.94
N LEU A 115 0.48 -7.14 -8.26
CA LEU A 115 1.72 -7.44 -8.99
C LEU A 115 2.90 -6.57 -8.51
N SER A 116 2.66 -5.34 -8.03
CA SER A 116 3.71 -4.50 -7.43
C SER A 116 4.33 -5.12 -6.18
N ILE A 117 3.53 -5.83 -5.38
CA ILE A 117 3.98 -6.57 -4.19
C ILE A 117 4.84 -7.77 -4.62
N VAL A 118 4.38 -8.53 -5.64
CA VAL A 118 5.16 -9.64 -6.24
C VAL A 118 6.49 -9.13 -6.77
N TYR A 119 6.46 -8.05 -7.56
CA TYR A 119 7.64 -7.39 -8.11
C TYR A 119 8.64 -7.06 -7.01
N LYS A 120 8.18 -6.46 -5.92
CA LYS A 120 9.07 -6.03 -4.85
C LYS A 120 9.62 -7.20 -4.03
N GLY A 121 8.83 -8.23 -3.78
CA GLY A 121 9.31 -9.48 -3.18
C GLY A 121 10.38 -10.16 -4.04
N PHE A 122 10.15 -10.26 -5.35
CA PHE A 122 11.12 -10.80 -6.32
C PHE A 122 12.40 -9.97 -6.38
N ASP A 123 12.29 -8.64 -6.39
CA ASP A 123 13.42 -7.71 -6.34
C ASP A 123 14.28 -7.92 -5.08
N ASN A 124 13.64 -7.99 -3.92
CA ASN A 124 14.28 -8.20 -2.62
C ASN A 124 14.99 -9.57 -2.51
N LEU A 125 14.48 -10.57 -3.23
CA LEU A 125 15.12 -11.90 -3.33
C LEU A 125 16.31 -11.92 -4.33
N GLY A 126 16.60 -10.80 -4.99
CA GLY A 126 17.67 -10.68 -5.99
C GLY A 126 17.30 -11.34 -7.33
N GLY A 127 16.00 -11.57 -7.57
CA GLY A 127 15.51 -12.26 -8.77
C GLY A 127 15.91 -11.53 -10.05
N PHE A 128 15.74 -10.22 -10.14
CA PHE A 128 16.10 -9.47 -11.34
C PHE A 128 17.57 -9.59 -11.71
N LYS A 129 18.46 -9.46 -10.74
CA LYS A 129 19.89 -9.61 -10.97
C LYS A 129 20.25 -11.04 -11.39
N ARG A 130 19.61 -12.05 -10.76
CA ARG A 130 19.88 -13.46 -11.01
C ARG A 130 19.38 -13.92 -12.39
N PHE A 131 18.18 -13.51 -12.81
CA PHE A 131 17.55 -14.01 -14.03
C PHE A 131 17.79 -13.11 -15.25
N PHE A 132 17.93 -11.80 -15.04
CA PHE A 132 18.05 -10.81 -16.12
C PHE A 132 19.41 -10.09 -16.13
N GLY A 133 20.30 -10.38 -15.18
CA GLY A 133 21.63 -9.77 -15.08
C GLY A 133 21.63 -8.28 -14.67
N LYS A 134 20.46 -7.66 -14.55
CA LYS A 134 20.32 -6.21 -14.26
C LYS A 134 19.32 -5.98 -13.13
N GLN A 135 19.59 -4.96 -12.32
CA GLN A 135 18.67 -4.47 -11.31
C GLN A 135 17.84 -3.33 -11.91
N PRO A 136 16.49 -3.39 -11.87
CA PRO A 136 15.65 -2.28 -12.31
C PRO A 136 15.85 -1.03 -11.45
N ASN A 137 15.54 0.13 -12.03
CA ASN A 137 15.52 1.37 -11.26
C ASN A 137 14.32 1.36 -10.29
N THR A 138 14.60 1.06 -9.03
CA THR A 138 13.56 0.92 -8.00
C THR A 138 12.78 2.23 -7.78
N LYS A 139 13.41 3.42 -7.95
CA LYS A 139 12.70 4.71 -7.82
C LYS A 139 11.66 4.87 -8.91
N ALA A 140 12.02 4.54 -10.16
CA ALA A 140 11.09 4.58 -11.29
C ALA A 140 9.95 3.57 -11.08
N ALA A 141 10.26 2.35 -10.64
CA ALA A 141 9.25 1.34 -10.34
C ALA A 141 8.26 1.81 -9.26
N VAL A 142 8.77 2.39 -8.15
CA VAL A 142 7.94 2.91 -7.06
C VAL A 142 7.03 4.06 -7.53
N LEU A 143 7.53 4.98 -8.37
CA LEU A 143 6.72 6.04 -8.97
C LEU A 143 5.60 5.45 -9.85
N ILE A 144 5.95 4.51 -10.74
CA ILE A 144 4.99 3.86 -11.64
C ILE A 144 3.90 3.13 -10.85
N PHE A 145 4.28 2.36 -9.82
CA PHE A 145 3.30 1.70 -8.98
C PHE A 145 2.45 2.68 -8.17
N GLY A 146 3.03 3.81 -7.72
CA GLY A 146 2.26 4.91 -7.14
C GLY A 146 1.17 5.41 -8.08
N LEU A 147 1.48 5.60 -9.37
CA LEU A 147 0.48 5.99 -10.37
C LEU A 147 -0.69 4.99 -10.45
N PHE A 148 -0.43 3.68 -10.47
CA PHE A 148 -1.49 2.67 -10.49
C PHE A 148 -2.31 2.67 -9.20
N HIS A 149 -1.66 2.80 -8.03
CA HIS A 149 -2.36 2.88 -6.75
C HIS A 149 -3.31 4.08 -6.68
N GLY A 150 -2.90 5.25 -7.20
CA GLY A 150 -3.75 6.43 -7.26
C GLY A 150 -4.96 6.25 -8.19
N PHE A 151 -4.79 5.60 -9.35
CA PHE A 151 -5.90 5.26 -10.23
C PHE A 151 -6.88 4.25 -9.58
N GLY A 152 -6.37 3.24 -8.88
CA GLY A 152 -7.22 2.29 -8.16
C GLY A 152 -8.13 2.98 -7.15
N LEU A 153 -7.57 3.93 -6.40
CA LEU A 153 -8.36 4.70 -5.45
C LEU A 153 -9.31 5.69 -6.14
N ALA A 154 -8.87 6.34 -7.22
CA ALA A 154 -9.74 7.24 -8.00
C ALA A 154 -10.99 6.52 -8.50
N THR A 155 -10.85 5.31 -9.05
CA THR A 155 -11.96 4.48 -9.51
C THR A 155 -12.94 4.18 -8.38
N LYS A 156 -12.43 3.78 -7.21
CA LYS A 156 -13.28 3.50 -6.03
C LYS A 156 -13.97 4.74 -5.50
N LEU A 157 -13.31 5.90 -5.52
CA LEU A 157 -13.94 7.15 -5.11
C LEU A 157 -15.03 7.59 -6.08
N GLN A 158 -14.90 7.33 -7.38
CA GLN A 158 -15.91 7.67 -8.39
C GLN A 158 -17.21 6.86 -8.27
N GLU A 159 -17.18 5.69 -7.64
CA GLU A 159 -18.38 4.93 -7.30
C GLU A 159 -19.29 5.67 -6.31
N PHE A 160 -18.72 6.66 -5.58
CA PHE A 160 -19.49 7.54 -4.71
C PHE A 160 -20.00 8.74 -5.50
N LYS A 161 -21.29 9.02 -5.38
CA LYS A 161 -21.88 10.23 -5.93
C LYS A 161 -21.51 11.43 -5.06
N PHE A 162 -20.33 11.98 -5.28
CA PHE A 162 -19.93 13.21 -4.61
C PHE A 162 -20.66 14.42 -5.18
N ASP A 163 -21.00 15.35 -4.29
CA ASP A 163 -21.40 16.68 -4.72
C ASP A 163 -20.23 17.35 -5.47
N LYS A 164 -20.50 17.90 -6.65
CA LYS A 164 -19.49 18.62 -7.43
C LYS A 164 -19.02 19.88 -6.72
N GLU A 165 -19.90 20.42 -5.86
CA GLU A 165 -19.57 21.56 -5.02
C GLU A 165 -18.54 21.17 -3.95
N GLY A 166 -17.37 21.82 -3.98
CA GLY A 166 -16.28 21.54 -3.05
C GLY A 166 -15.44 20.30 -3.37
N LEU A 167 -15.69 19.59 -4.48
CA LEU A 167 -14.95 18.36 -4.82
C LEU A 167 -13.45 18.54 -4.78
N PHE A 168 -12.90 19.61 -5.35
CA PHE A 168 -11.46 19.87 -5.36
C PHE A 168 -10.89 20.02 -3.94
N ALA A 169 -11.56 20.82 -3.07
CA ALA A 169 -11.14 20.99 -1.68
C ALA A 169 -11.21 19.66 -0.89
N ASN A 170 -12.23 18.85 -1.14
CA ASN A 170 -12.42 17.55 -0.53
C ASN A 170 -11.34 16.55 -0.96
N LEU A 171 -10.98 16.54 -2.25
CA LEU A 171 -9.87 15.71 -2.77
C LEU A 171 -8.50 16.15 -2.22
N LEU A 172 -8.27 17.45 -2.05
CA LEU A 172 -7.06 17.93 -1.38
C LEU A 172 -7.02 17.47 0.09
N GLY A 173 -8.16 17.56 0.80
CA GLY A 173 -8.27 17.03 2.16
C GLY A 173 -7.97 15.53 2.21
N PHE A 174 -8.56 14.77 1.30
CA PHE A 174 -8.32 13.34 1.19
C PHE A 174 -6.83 13.03 0.94
N ASN A 175 -6.20 13.68 -0.04
CA ASN A 175 -4.77 13.50 -0.34
C ASN A 175 -3.88 13.82 0.86
N LEU A 176 -4.15 14.94 1.55
CA LEU A 176 -3.42 15.28 2.76
C LEU A 176 -3.61 14.21 3.85
N GLY A 177 -4.82 13.66 3.95
CA GLY A 177 -5.12 12.52 4.83
C GLY A 177 -4.29 11.28 4.48
N VAL A 178 -4.21 10.93 3.20
CA VAL A 178 -3.37 9.83 2.69
C VAL A 178 -1.91 10.04 3.10
N GLU A 179 -1.35 11.24 2.91
CA GLU A 179 0.03 11.55 3.31
C GLU A 179 0.24 11.37 4.82
N ILE A 180 -0.66 11.91 5.65
CA ILE A 180 -0.59 11.77 7.11
C ILE A 180 -0.67 10.28 7.50
N GLY A 181 -1.65 9.54 6.96
CA GLY A 181 -1.82 8.11 7.21
C GLY A 181 -0.58 7.31 6.80
N GLN A 182 0.00 7.65 5.64
CA GLN A 182 1.23 7.04 5.14
C GLN A 182 2.43 7.29 6.06
N PHE A 183 2.62 8.51 6.54
CA PHE A 183 3.69 8.82 7.49
C PHE A 183 3.54 8.06 8.80
N LEU A 184 2.31 7.93 9.32
CA LEU A 184 2.03 7.20 10.55
C LEU A 184 2.28 5.69 10.38
N ALA A 185 1.69 5.10 9.34
CA ALA A 185 1.84 3.67 9.05
C ALA A 185 3.31 3.32 8.75
N LEU A 186 3.98 4.12 7.92
CA LEU A 186 5.37 3.91 7.56
C LEU A 186 6.30 4.12 8.76
N GLY A 187 6.06 5.13 9.59
CA GLY A 187 6.82 5.37 10.82
C GLY A 187 6.81 4.14 11.73
N LEU A 188 5.64 3.53 11.91
CA LEU A 188 5.49 2.28 12.66
C LEU A 188 6.26 1.13 12.02
N VAL A 189 6.11 0.93 10.70
CA VAL A 189 6.79 -0.16 9.97
C VAL A 189 8.31 0.03 10.02
N VAL A 190 8.82 1.24 9.80
CA VAL A 190 10.26 1.55 9.89
C VAL A 190 10.79 1.25 11.29
N LEU A 191 10.04 1.65 12.34
CA LEU A 191 10.42 1.37 13.73
C LEU A 191 10.49 -0.14 13.99
N LEU A 192 9.48 -0.90 13.59
CA LEU A 192 9.43 -2.36 13.78
C LEU A 192 10.59 -3.05 13.04
N ILE A 193 10.83 -2.68 11.78
CA ILE A 193 11.95 -3.22 10.99
C ILE A 193 13.30 -2.80 11.60
N ALA A 194 13.46 -1.57 12.08
CA ALA A 194 14.68 -1.10 12.72
C ALA A 194 15.00 -1.87 14.01
N ILE A 195 13.96 -2.17 14.81
CA ILE A 195 14.09 -3.03 15.99
C ILE A 195 14.51 -4.45 15.57
N TRP A 196 13.84 -5.04 14.58
CA TRP A 196 14.14 -6.40 14.12
C TRP A 196 15.53 -6.52 13.52
N ARG A 197 16.04 -5.49 12.83
CA ARG A 197 17.40 -5.43 12.28
C ARG A 197 18.51 -5.55 13.33
N ARG A 198 18.21 -5.32 14.60
CA ARG A 198 19.17 -5.51 15.72
C ARG A 198 19.42 -6.98 16.07
N TYR A 199 18.65 -7.90 15.49
CA TYR A 199 18.72 -9.33 15.76
C TYR A 199 19.16 -10.10 14.53
N ASP A 200 19.97 -11.16 14.73
CA ASP A 200 20.47 -12.03 13.65
C ASP A 200 19.32 -12.69 12.87
N SER A 201 18.14 -12.82 13.50
CA SER A 201 16.93 -13.34 12.89
C SER A 201 16.48 -12.53 11.67
N TYR A 202 16.79 -11.24 11.60
CA TYR A 202 16.41 -10.40 10.47
C TYR A 202 17.01 -10.93 9.15
N LEU A 203 18.33 -11.10 9.07
CA LEU A 203 18.99 -11.63 7.87
C LEU A 203 18.67 -13.11 7.64
N LYS A 204 18.58 -13.90 8.71
CA LYS A 204 18.24 -15.33 8.64
C LYS A 204 16.87 -15.57 8.01
N PHE A 205 15.87 -14.76 8.36
CA PHE A 205 14.50 -14.92 7.88
C PHE A 205 14.13 -13.97 6.72
N SER A 206 15.05 -13.11 6.27
CA SER A 206 14.79 -12.15 5.20
C SER A 206 14.27 -12.81 3.91
N LYS A 207 14.85 -13.95 3.52
CA LYS A 207 14.39 -14.70 2.33
C LYS A 207 12.96 -15.22 2.51
N ILE A 208 12.67 -15.84 3.67
CA ILE A 208 11.34 -16.36 3.99
C ILE A 208 10.32 -15.22 3.99
N THR A 209 10.62 -14.10 4.65
CA THR A 209 9.73 -12.94 4.70
C THR A 209 9.41 -12.38 3.31
N ASN A 210 10.43 -12.22 2.45
CA ASN A 210 10.20 -11.71 1.10
C ASN A 210 9.53 -12.75 0.18
N THR A 211 9.72 -14.06 0.40
CA THR A 211 8.96 -15.11 -0.27
C THR A 211 7.49 -15.07 0.15
N LEU A 212 7.19 -14.89 1.43
CA LEU A 212 5.82 -14.76 1.93
C LEU A 212 5.16 -13.48 1.41
N LEU A 213 5.91 -12.37 1.34
CA LEU A 213 5.44 -11.13 0.72
C LEU A 213 5.05 -11.36 -0.75
N MET A 214 5.90 -12.04 -1.51
CA MET A 214 5.63 -12.37 -2.90
C MET A 214 4.44 -13.32 -3.04
N ALA A 215 4.31 -14.33 -2.17
CA ALA A 215 3.16 -15.24 -2.14
C ALA A 215 1.85 -14.50 -1.83
N ALA A 216 1.85 -13.56 -0.87
CA ALA A 216 0.71 -12.71 -0.58
C ALA A 216 0.30 -11.88 -1.81
N GLY A 217 1.28 -11.31 -2.52
CA GLY A 217 1.03 -10.60 -3.77
C GLY A 217 0.39 -11.49 -4.84
N PHE A 218 0.84 -12.75 -5.01
CA PHE A 218 0.22 -13.69 -5.95
C PHE A 218 -1.21 -14.09 -5.54
N LEU A 219 -1.47 -14.26 -4.25
CA LEU A 219 -2.83 -14.55 -3.76
C LEU A 219 -3.78 -13.39 -4.06
N LEU A 220 -3.34 -12.15 -3.79
CA LEU A 220 -4.12 -10.96 -4.13
C LEU A 220 -4.34 -10.82 -5.64
N LEU A 221 -3.29 -11.06 -6.44
CA LEU A 221 -3.39 -11.05 -7.90
C LEU A 221 -4.41 -12.08 -8.40
N GLY A 222 -4.34 -13.32 -7.90
CA GLY A 222 -5.29 -14.38 -8.23
C GLY A 222 -6.72 -14.00 -7.86
N PHE A 223 -6.92 -13.42 -6.68
CA PHE A 223 -8.23 -12.95 -6.23
C PHE A 223 -8.81 -11.89 -7.17
N GLN A 224 -8.02 -10.87 -7.54
CA GLN A 224 -8.48 -9.80 -8.43
C GLN A 224 -8.76 -10.30 -9.86
N LEU A 225 -7.90 -11.16 -10.40
CA LEU A 225 -8.13 -11.75 -11.72
C LEU A 225 -9.37 -12.66 -11.73
N THR A 226 -9.61 -13.43 -10.67
CA THR A 226 -10.84 -14.22 -10.55
C THR A 226 -12.06 -13.30 -10.55
N GLY A 227 -12.05 -12.22 -9.76
CA GLY A 227 -13.12 -11.22 -9.77
C GLY A 227 -13.35 -10.64 -11.16
N TYR A 228 -12.29 -10.31 -11.89
CA TYR A 228 -12.39 -9.78 -13.26
C TYR A 228 -13.06 -10.74 -14.26
N PHE A 229 -12.79 -12.04 -14.16
CA PHE A 229 -13.36 -13.02 -15.09
C PHE A 229 -14.76 -13.52 -14.69
N THR A 230 -15.20 -13.25 -13.47
CA THR A 230 -16.50 -13.69 -12.93
C THR A 230 -17.52 -12.56 -12.76
N SER A 231 -17.11 -11.29 -12.90
CA SER A 231 -18.00 -10.12 -12.91
C SER A 231 -18.51 -9.82 -14.32
#